data_7c96d0ee644d0d5a3b227c50a103540d
#
_entry.id   7c96d0ee644d0d5a3b227c50a103540d
#
_cell.length_a   1.000
_cell.length_b   1.000
_cell.length_c   1.000
_cell.angle_alpha   90.00
_cell.angle_beta   90.00
_cell.angle_gamma   90.00
#
_symmetry.space_group_name_H-M   'P 1'
#
loop_
_entity.id
_entity.type
_entity.pdbx_description
1 polymer ?
#
loop_
_entity_poly.entity_id
_entity_poly.type
_entity_poly.pdbx_seq_one_letter_code
_entity_poly.pdbx_strand_id
1 'polypeptide(L)'
;DVEPNFADTLPLIEETANPRSVGVMENTVQSLIDADELYGRSINFRGGQRALLRYGLENTRVYLPGMGPAVGAEAASSVYGAFLDTQLATTNPISLNNVGAYLSQSKEMGYTYGTMQADNGESAEGFEASYMRLWRFNRSGEWRIAVEVLSPF
;
A
#
# COMPACT_ATOMS: atom_id res chain seq x y z
N ASP A 1 -5.01 -14.51 13.54
CA ASP A 1 -5.52 -15.48 12.64
C ASP A 1 -6.01 -14.86 11.35
N VAL A 2 -5.68 -15.51 10.26
CA VAL A 2 -5.98 -14.96 8.95
C VAL A 2 -7.37 -15.31 8.45
N GLU A 3 -7.99 -16.27 9.03
CA GLU A 3 -9.29 -16.70 8.54
C GLU A 3 -10.33 -15.60 8.49
N PRO A 4 -10.44 -14.77 9.52
CA PRO A 4 -11.43 -13.71 9.45
C PRO A 4 -11.25 -12.81 8.23
N ASN A 5 -9.98 -12.57 7.87
CA ASN A 5 -9.72 -11.74 6.72
C ASN A 5 -10.16 -12.40 5.43
N PHE A 6 -9.88 -13.68 5.33
CA PHE A 6 -10.29 -14.41 4.15
C PHE A 6 -11.80 -14.53 4.08
N ALA A 7 -12.43 -14.75 5.23
CA ALA A 7 -13.88 -14.83 5.26
C ALA A 7 -14.50 -13.54 4.78
N ASP A 8 -13.89 -12.43 5.10
CA ASP A 8 -14.41 -11.15 4.64
C ASP A 8 -14.21 -10.93 3.16
N THR A 9 -13.12 -11.47 2.63
CA THR A 9 -12.83 -11.23 1.22
C THR A 9 -13.62 -12.11 0.29
N LEU A 10 -13.96 -13.29 0.69
CA LEU A 10 -14.70 -14.19 -0.21
C LEU A 10 -16.02 -13.60 -0.64
N PRO A 11 -16.84 -13.12 0.27
CA PRO A 11 -18.08 -12.45 -0.15
C PRO A 11 -17.82 -11.22 -1.00
N LEU A 12 -16.71 -10.54 -0.74
CA LEU A 12 -16.38 -9.37 -1.53
C LEU A 12 -16.20 -9.72 -2.98
N ILE A 13 -15.54 -10.82 -3.23
CA ILE A 13 -15.27 -11.23 -4.60
C ILE A 13 -16.57 -11.52 -5.34
N GLU A 14 -17.48 -12.18 -4.68
CA GLU A 14 -18.75 -12.48 -5.32
C GLU A 14 -19.48 -11.22 -5.72
N GLU A 15 -19.38 -10.21 -4.90
CA GLU A 15 -20.09 -8.99 -5.22
C GLU A 15 -19.43 -8.19 -6.29
N THR A 16 -18.14 -8.35 -6.47
CA THR A 16 -17.48 -7.65 -7.55
C THR A 16 -17.89 -8.19 -8.91
N ALA A 17 -18.50 -9.35 -8.94
CA ALA A 17 -19.07 -9.82 -10.17
C ALA A 17 -20.26 -9.00 -10.60
N ASN A 18 -20.64 -8.08 -9.76
CA ASN A 18 -21.76 -7.22 -10.03
C ASN A 18 -21.50 -6.37 -11.24
N PRO A 19 -22.48 -6.22 -12.11
CA PRO A 19 -22.27 -5.53 -13.38
C PRO A 19 -22.01 -4.03 -13.29
N ARG A 20 -21.96 -3.49 -12.11
CA ARG A 20 -21.63 -2.08 -12.01
C ARG A 20 -20.21 -1.78 -12.47
N SER A 21 -19.53 -2.76 -12.88
CA SER A 21 -18.10 -2.68 -13.08
C SER A 21 -17.66 -1.89 -14.29
N VAL A 22 -18.55 -1.27 -15.01
CA VAL A 22 -18.15 -0.47 -16.15
C VAL A 22 -17.17 0.60 -15.68
N GLY A 23 -15.99 0.61 -16.27
CA GLY A 23 -14.97 1.57 -15.89
C GLY A 23 -14.25 1.21 -14.61
N VAL A 24 -14.65 0.12 -13.98
CA VAL A 24 -13.97 -0.33 -12.79
C VAL A 24 -12.65 -0.96 -13.18
N MET A 25 -11.66 -0.79 -12.30
CA MET A 25 -10.36 -1.38 -12.50
C MET A 25 -10.48 -2.89 -12.57
N GLU A 26 -9.82 -3.47 -13.56
CA GLU A 26 -9.76 -4.91 -13.65
C GLU A 26 -8.62 -5.41 -12.77
N ASN A 27 -8.73 -6.64 -12.30
CA ASN A 27 -7.67 -7.22 -11.48
C ASN A 27 -6.63 -7.86 -12.38
N THR A 28 -5.79 -7.04 -12.96
CA THR A 28 -4.68 -7.46 -13.82
C THR A 28 -3.37 -7.02 -13.21
N VAL A 29 -2.28 -7.53 -13.73
CA VAL A 29 -0.96 -7.09 -13.27
C VAL A 29 -0.79 -5.59 -13.49
N GLN A 30 -1.26 -5.10 -14.63
CA GLN A 30 -1.12 -3.68 -14.91
C GLN A 30 -1.95 -2.84 -13.94
N SER A 31 -3.15 -3.28 -13.62
CA SER A 31 -3.96 -2.53 -12.66
C SER A 31 -3.33 -2.53 -11.28
N LEU A 32 -2.62 -3.60 -10.93
CA LEU A 32 -1.92 -3.65 -9.66
C LEU A 32 -0.75 -2.67 -9.65
N ILE A 33 0.00 -2.60 -10.73
CA ILE A 33 1.08 -1.63 -10.83
C ILE A 33 0.52 -0.21 -10.79
N ASP A 34 -0.59 0.03 -11.47
CA ASP A 34 -1.23 1.34 -11.45
C ASP A 34 -1.67 1.72 -10.05
N ALA A 35 -2.20 0.76 -9.30
CA ALA A 35 -2.59 1.01 -7.92
C ALA A 35 -1.39 1.39 -7.06
N ASP A 36 -0.27 0.71 -7.29
CA ASP A 36 0.94 0.98 -6.55
C ASP A 36 1.45 2.39 -6.81
N GLU A 37 1.44 2.78 -8.07
CA GLU A 37 1.90 4.12 -8.44
C GLU A 37 0.95 5.20 -7.91
N LEU A 38 -0.33 4.92 -7.96
CA LEU A 38 -1.32 5.86 -7.46
C LEU A 38 -1.18 6.04 -5.96
N TYR A 39 -0.89 4.95 -5.26
CA TYR A 39 -0.66 5.03 -3.82
C TYR A 39 0.56 5.90 -3.52
N GLY A 40 1.63 5.74 -4.30
CA GLY A 40 2.80 6.58 -4.12
C GLY A 40 2.48 8.06 -4.28
N ARG A 41 1.70 8.39 -5.28
CA ARG A 41 1.29 9.78 -5.46
C ARG A 41 0.41 10.25 -4.31
N SER A 42 -0.40 9.37 -3.78
CA SER A 42 -1.27 9.70 -2.66
C SER A 42 -0.48 10.03 -1.41
N ILE A 43 0.65 9.34 -1.19
CA ILE A 43 1.51 9.65 -0.06
C ILE A 43 1.98 11.10 -0.11
N ASN A 44 2.40 11.54 -1.30
CA ASN A 44 2.86 12.92 -1.45
C ASN A 44 1.72 13.92 -1.30
N PHE A 45 0.54 13.55 -1.77
CA PHE A 45 -0.58 14.48 -1.81
C PHE A 45 -1.30 14.57 -0.47
N ARG A 46 -1.41 13.44 0.23
CA ARG A 46 -2.21 13.35 1.46
C ARG A 46 -1.38 13.14 2.71
N GLY A 47 -0.13 12.72 2.56
CA GLY A 47 0.66 12.23 3.66
C GLY A 47 0.46 10.74 3.87
N GLY A 48 1.42 10.13 4.54
CA GLY A 48 1.42 8.67 4.69
C GLY A 48 0.24 8.13 5.46
N GLN A 49 -0.15 8.82 6.52
CA GLN A 49 -1.26 8.33 7.33
C GLN A 49 -2.56 8.30 6.54
N ARG A 50 -2.87 9.40 5.88
CA ARG A 50 -4.13 9.46 5.13
C ARG A 50 -4.11 8.57 3.91
N ALA A 51 -2.94 8.43 3.29
CA ALA A 51 -2.83 7.55 2.14
C ALA A 51 -3.13 6.11 2.54
N LEU A 52 -2.54 5.66 3.65
CA LEU A 52 -2.77 4.29 4.07
C LEU A 52 -4.19 4.07 4.56
N LEU A 53 -4.77 5.07 5.20
CA LEU A 53 -6.18 4.96 5.59
C LEU A 53 -7.08 4.80 4.36
N ARG A 54 -6.74 5.49 3.29
CA ARG A 54 -7.56 5.43 2.09
C ARG A 54 -7.38 4.13 1.33
N TYR A 55 -6.15 3.64 1.24
CA TYR A 55 -5.86 2.49 0.39
C TYR A 55 -5.74 1.18 1.14
N GLY A 56 -5.69 1.22 2.46
CA GLY A 56 -5.53 0.01 3.25
C GLY A 56 -6.86 -0.66 3.55
N LEU A 57 -6.77 -1.94 3.84
CA LEU A 57 -7.90 -2.68 4.39
C LEU A 57 -8.08 -2.29 5.85
N GLU A 58 -9.25 -2.58 6.39
CA GLU A 58 -9.52 -2.32 7.80
C GLU A 58 -8.51 -3.01 8.71
N ASN A 59 -8.05 -4.16 8.31
CA ASN A 59 -7.09 -4.92 9.08
C ASN A 59 -5.70 -4.87 8.48
N THR A 60 -5.40 -3.82 7.73
CA THR A 60 -4.08 -3.66 7.16
C THR A 60 -3.03 -3.63 8.26
N ARG A 61 -1.82 -4.03 7.92
CA ARG A 61 -0.73 -4.02 8.89
C ARG A 61 0.53 -3.52 8.25
N VAL A 62 1.38 -2.94 9.08
CA VAL A 62 2.61 -2.31 8.63
C VAL A 62 3.77 -2.88 9.42
N TYR A 63 4.83 -3.21 8.72
CA TYR A 63 6.07 -3.69 9.32
C TYR A 63 7.14 -2.64 9.05
N LEU A 64 7.57 -1.98 10.11
CA LEU A 64 8.59 -0.94 10.02
C LEU A 64 9.81 -1.37 10.81
N PRO A 65 10.99 -0.86 10.43
CA PRO A 65 12.21 -1.26 11.13
C PRO A 65 12.21 -0.79 12.58
N GLY A 66 12.71 -1.65 13.45
CA GLY A 66 12.88 -1.29 14.84
C GLY A 66 11.65 -1.34 15.69
N MET A 67 10.54 -1.86 15.18
CA MET A 67 9.33 -1.94 15.98
C MET A 67 8.50 -3.13 15.55
N GLY A 68 7.61 -3.55 16.43
CA GLY A 68 6.72 -4.64 16.09
C GLY A 68 5.67 -4.22 15.07
N PRO A 69 4.96 -5.18 14.53
CA PRO A 69 3.95 -4.86 13.52
C PRO A 69 2.82 -4.01 14.12
N ALA A 70 2.37 -3.04 13.36
CA ALA A 70 1.17 -2.28 13.71
C ALA A 70 0.01 -2.88 12.95
N VAL A 71 -1.04 -3.24 13.64
CA VAL A 71 -2.16 -3.99 13.07
C VAL A 71 -3.43 -3.18 13.20
N GLY A 72 -4.20 -3.14 12.10
CA GLY A 72 -5.44 -2.39 12.03
C GLY A 72 -5.21 -1.06 11.35
N ALA A 73 -6.23 -0.60 10.64
CA ALA A 73 -6.10 0.59 9.79
C ALA A 73 -5.64 1.81 10.57
N GLU A 74 -6.23 2.02 11.74
CA GLU A 74 -5.89 3.20 12.52
C GLU A 74 -4.47 3.15 13.05
N ALA A 75 -4.12 2.06 13.70
CA ALA A 75 -2.78 1.93 14.27
C ALA A 75 -1.73 1.92 13.17
N ALA A 76 -1.97 1.14 12.13
CA ALA A 76 -1.01 1.01 11.05
C ALA A 76 -0.78 2.36 10.36
N SER A 77 -1.85 3.06 10.06
CA SER A 77 -1.72 4.33 9.35
C SER A 77 -1.03 5.38 10.19
N SER A 78 -1.33 5.40 11.47
CA SER A 78 -0.72 6.36 12.38
C SER A 78 0.79 6.15 12.47
N VAL A 79 1.20 4.90 12.64
CA VAL A 79 2.62 4.58 12.76
C VAL A 79 3.34 4.82 11.44
N TYR A 80 2.70 4.45 10.35
CA TYR A 80 3.27 4.63 9.02
C TYR A 80 3.49 6.11 8.72
N GLY A 81 2.47 6.92 9.01
CA GLY A 81 2.59 8.36 8.79
C GLY A 81 3.68 8.98 9.63
N ALA A 82 3.73 8.61 10.91
CA ALA A 82 4.75 9.15 11.81
C ALA A 82 6.16 8.75 11.35
N PHE A 83 6.31 7.52 10.88
CA PHE A 83 7.60 7.06 10.40
C PHE A 83 8.04 7.87 9.17
N LEU A 84 7.16 8.05 8.22
CA LEU A 84 7.49 8.80 7.02
C LEU A 84 7.77 10.26 7.34
N ASP A 85 6.97 10.85 8.21
CA ASP A 85 7.20 12.25 8.60
C ASP A 85 8.55 12.42 9.26
N THR A 86 8.92 11.48 10.13
CA THR A 86 10.21 11.54 10.80
C THR A 86 11.37 11.40 9.83
N GLN A 87 11.26 10.43 8.91
CA GLN A 87 12.33 10.18 7.96
C GLN A 87 12.43 11.29 6.93
N LEU A 88 11.30 11.84 6.56
CA LEU A 88 11.30 12.85 5.51
C LEU A 88 11.54 14.25 6.02
N ALA A 89 11.14 14.54 7.22
CA ALA A 89 11.40 15.81 7.91
C ALA A 89 11.60 16.99 6.95
N THR A 90 11.10 16.90 5.76
CA THR A 90 11.30 17.88 4.72
C THR A 90 10.03 17.99 3.92
N THR A 91 10.00 18.99 3.06
CA THR A 91 8.88 19.16 2.16
C THR A 91 9.12 18.48 0.81
N ASN A 92 10.22 17.78 0.68
CA ASN A 92 10.54 17.15 -0.58
C ASN A 92 9.65 15.93 -0.80
N PRO A 93 9.19 15.75 -2.02
CA PRO A 93 8.31 14.61 -2.29
C PRO A 93 9.06 13.29 -2.23
N ILE A 94 8.29 12.25 -1.97
CA ILE A 94 8.79 10.89 -2.03
C ILE A 94 8.70 10.44 -3.48
N SER A 95 9.78 9.89 -3.97
CA SER A 95 9.78 9.25 -5.26
C SER A 95 9.64 7.76 -5.05
N LEU A 96 8.60 7.19 -5.62
CA LEU A 96 8.32 5.77 -5.47
C LEU A 96 8.52 5.11 -6.82
N ASN A 97 9.39 4.13 -6.85
CA ASN A 97 9.74 3.44 -8.08
C ASN A 97 9.31 1.99 -7.98
N ASN A 98 8.24 1.65 -8.66
CA ASN A 98 7.79 0.26 -8.72
C ASN A 98 8.78 -0.55 -9.57
N VAL A 99 9.27 -1.64 -9.01
CA VAL A 99 10.20 -2.52 -9.72
C VAL A 99 9.45 -3.71 -10.31
N GLY A 100 8.39 -4.16 -9.66
CA GLY A 100 7.66 -5.28 -10.19
C GLY A 100 6.39 -5.56 -9.41
N ALA A 101 5.64 -6.51 -9.95
CA ALA A 101 4.38 -6.91 -9.36
C ALA A 101 4.12 -8.36 -9.70
N TYR A 102 3.38 -9.02 -8.84
CA TYR A 102 2.96 -10.39 -9.06
C TYR A 102 1.48 -10.51 -8.72
N LEU A 103 0.74 -11.15 -9.61
CA LEU A 103 -0.69 -11.35 -9.42
C LEU A 103 -0.93 -12.83 -9.20
N SER A 104 -1.71 -13.18 -8.18
CA SER A 104 -2.02 -14.58 -7.90
C SER A 104 -2.88 -15.14 -9.02
N GLN A 105 -2.94 -16.47 -9.07
CA GLN A 105 -3.75 -17.14 -10.10
C GLN A 105 -5.22 -16.79 -9.96
N SER A 106 -5.69 -16.64 -8.74
CA SER A 106 -7.09 -16.27 -8.50
C SER A 106 -7.36 -14.83 -8.88
N LYS A 107 -6.29 -14.02 -9.04
CA LYS A 107 -6.39 -12.59 -9.33
C LYS A 107 -7.03 -11.79 -8.21
N GLU A 108 -7.08 -12.39 -7.02
CA GLU A 108 -7.66 -11.71 -5.87
C GLU A 108 -6.61 -11.12 -4.95
N MET A 109 -5.38 -11.50 -5.16
CA MET A 109 -4.26 -11.03 -4.36
C MET A 109 -3.10 -10.77 -5.29
N GLY A 110 -2.22 -9.92 -4.83
CA GLY A 110 -0.98 -9.71 -5.53
C GLY A 110 -0.04 -8.93 -4.65
N TYR A 111 1.21 -8.81 -5.08
CA TYR A 111 2.13 -7.95 -4.36
C TYR A 111 2.89 -7.07 -5.34
N THR A 112 3.33 -5.94 -4.83
CA THR A 112 4.19 -5.02 -5.55
C THR A 112 5.43 -4.79 -4.72
N TYR A 113 6.50 -4.40 -5.37
CA TYR A 113 7.72 -4.10 -4.65
C TYR A 113 8.53 -3.09 -5.45
N GLY A 114 9.39 -2.39 -4.73
CA GLY A 114 10.19 -1.36 -5.38
C GLY A 114 10.98 -0.58 -4.36
N THR A 115 11.31 0.65 -4.73
CA THR A 115 12.10 1.53 -3.88
C THR A 115 11.37 2.83 -3.64
N MET A 116 11.69 3.44 -2.52
CA MET A 116 11.12 4.69 -2.10
C MET A 116 12.28 5.60 -1.73
N GLN A 117 12.26 6.81 -2.23
CA GLN A 117 13.35 7.75 -1.99
C GLN A 117 12.80 9.12 -1.68
N ALA A 118 13.50 9.85 -0.85
CA ALA A 118 13.23 11.26 -0.64
C ALA A 118 14.56 11.97 -0.52
N ASP A 119 14.68 13.06 -1.23
CA ASP A 119 15.90 13.86 -1.23
C ASP A 119 15.75 14.94 -0.17
N ASN A 120 16.71 15.00 0.74
CA ASN A 120 16.67 15.98 1.81
C ASN A 120 17.40 17.29 1.44
N GLY A 121 17.59 17.51 0.16
CA GLY A 121 18.26 18.72 -0.29
C GLY A 121 19.77 18.55 -0.28
N GLU A 122 20.45 19.68 -0.25
CA GLU A 122 21.89 19.68 -0.52
C GLU A 122 22.73 19.10 0.58
N SER A 123 22.25 19.19 1.79
CA SER A 123 23.14 18.99 2.92
C SER A 123 22.88 17.68 3.64
N ALA A 124 21.87 16.97 3.30
CA ALA A 124 21.48 15.80 4.09
C ALA A 124 21.44 14.58 3.21
N GLU A 125 21.68 13.45 3.87
CA GLU A 125 21.48 12.18 3.20
C GLU A 125 19.98 12.00 3.01
N GLY A 126 19.62 11.56 1.83
CA GLY A 126 18.25 11.28 1.56
C GLY A 126 17.78 10.01 2.23
N PHE A 127 16.49 9.87 2.32
CA PHE A 127 15.89 8.64 2.79
C PHE A 127 15.73 7.68 1.63
N GLU A 128 16.16 6.44 1.82
CA GLU A 128 15.99 5.39 0.83
C GLU A 128 15.52 4.14 1.51
N ALA A 129 14.57 3.48 0.89
CA ALA A 129 14.04 2.24 1.44
C ALA A 129 13.54 1.36 0.30
N SER A 130 13.53 0.07 0.54
CA SER A 130 12.78 -0.81 -0.31
C SER A 130 11.40 -1.01 0.32
N TYR A 131 10.43 -1.32 -0.51
CA TYR A 131 9.09 -1.61 -0.01
C TYR A 131 8.57 -2.86 -0.65
N MET A 132 7.64 -3.49 0.05
CA MET A 132 6.85 -4.58 -0.49
C MET A 132 5.45 -4.42 0.06
N ARG A 133 4.46 -4.56 -0.81
CA ARG A 133 3.06 -4.43 -0.45
C ARG A 133 2.28 -5.61 -0.92
N LEU A 134 1.45 -6.11 -0.04
CA LEU A 134 0.50 -7.16 -0.38
C LEU A 134 -0.86 -6.50 -0.57
N TRP A 135 -1.50 -6.80 -1.68
CA TRP A 135 -2.76 -6.18 -2.06
C TRP A 135 -3.84 -7.23 -2.16
N ARG A 136 -5.07 -6.82 -1.90
CA ARG A 136 -6.23 -7.65 -2.13
C ARG A 136 -7.24 -6.86 -2.96
N PHE A 137 -7.90 -7.57 -3.85
CA PHE A 137 -8.90 -6.96 -4.72
C PHE A 137 -10.25 -7.11 -4.04
N ASN A 138 -10.91 -5.99 -3.77
CA ASN A 138 -12.13 -6.03 -2.98
C ASN A 138 -13.37 -6.07 -3.89
N ARG A 139 -14.53 -6.18 -3.26
CA ARG A 139 -15.77 -6.32 -4.02
C ARG A 139 -16.15 -5.03 -4.75
N SER A 140 -15.57 -3.92 -4.35
CA SER A 140 -15.80 -2.67 -5.05
C SER A 140 -14.96 -2.53 -6.29
N GLY A 141 -14.17 -3.53 -6.63
CA GLY A 141 -13.31 -3.47 -7.79
C GLY A 141 -12.07 -2.63 -7.57
N GLU A 142 -11.56 -2.63 -6.35
CA GLU A 142 -10.40 -1.82 -5.98
C GLU A 142 -9.34 -2.68 -5.34
N TRP A 143 -8.08 -2.33 -5.61
CA TRP A 143 -6.97 -2.92 -4.91
C TRP A 143 -6.79 -2.21 -3.57
N ARG A 144 -6.68 -3.00 -2.49
CA ARG A 144 -6.48 -2.48 -1.14
C ARG A 144 -5.27 -3.13 -0.51
N ILE A 145 -4.54 -2.36 0.28
CA ILE A 145 -3.30 -2.84 0.88
C ILE A 145 -3.60 -3.66 2.13
N ALA A 146 -3.13 -4.89 2.13
CA ALA A 146 -3.24 -5.76 3.29
C ALA A 146 -2.01 -5.65 4.17
N VAL A 147 -0.83 -5.51 3.57
CA VAL A 147 0.43 -5.45 4.30
C VAL A 147 1.35 -4.46 3.60
N GLU A 148 2.00 -3.63 4.40
CA GLU A 148 3.02 -2.72 3.92
C GLU A 148 4.29 -2.99 4.69
N VAL A 149 5.39 -3.22 3.98
CA VAL A 149 6.70 -3.46 4.59
C VAL A 149 7.67 -2.43 4.05
N LEU A 150 8.35 -1.73 4.94
CA LEU A 150 9.41 -0.81 4.57
C LEU A 150 10.71 -1.27 5.19
N SER A 151 11.75 -1.21 4.39
CA SER A 151 13.07 -1.62 4.84
C SER A 151 14.09 -0.61 4.35
N PRO A 152 14.48 0.35 5.18
CA PRO A 152 15.47 1.35 4.79
C PRO A 152 16.81 0.71 4.47
N PHE A 153 17.52 1.31 3.55
CA PHE A 153 18.87 0.88 3.19
C PHE A 153 19.88 1.34 4.21
#